data_0109b59e2bc01df1d7295b77732de206
#
_entry.id   0109b59e2bc01df1d7295b77732de206
#
_cell.length_a   1.000
_cell.length_b   1.000
_cell.length_c   1.000
_cell.angle_alpha   90.00
_cell.angle_beta   90.00
_cell.angle_gamma   90.00
#
_symmetry.space_group_name_H-M   'P 1'
#
loop_
_entity.id
_entity.type
_entity.pdbx_description
1 polymer ?
#
loop_
_entity_poly.entity_id
_entity_poly.type
_entity_poly.pdbx_seq_one_letter_code
_entity_poly.pdbx_strand_id
1 'polypeptide(L)'
;IFAQNCIVELCFDYSTMATIRLTILSSIKEHDGRLPILVCISQKKERAYIKTEFLLDDIAEFDNGKVAYRKDANVMNKRLEFVFSQYKEKFNSIECIDYFSAIQIKRIIISKERPSHISFLEFWKQRINEIREEGRESYAKMNEETVRVFTNAEGDVPIPAINTLLVEHFKKWMIKKGYANGNIGLRLTHLKARINELIKTGVLKTDVHPFVYTKIPTADPKECDLSIEEFQKIQRAEVEGKRLNLGRDMFLLSFYLCGINLKDLLSVDLSVDILSFERIKT
;
A
#
# COMPACT_ATOMS: atom_id res chain seq x y z
N ILE A 1 -31.02 8.79 -34.40
CA ILE A 1 -31.92 8.26 -33.37
C ILE A 1 -31.06 7.97 -32.16
N PHE A 2 -31.13 8.89 -31.20
CA PHE A 2 -30.73 8.84 -29.77
C PHE A 2 -29.47 8.09 -29.34
N ALA A 3 -28.34 8.81 -29.33
CA ALA A 3 -27.21 8.49 -28.43
C ALA A 3 -27.53 9.06 -27.04
N GLN A 4 -27.84 8.22 -26.10
CA GLN A 4 -27.96 8.57 -24.69
C GLN A 4 -26.57 8.64 -24.08
N ASN A 5 -26.07 9.87 -23.88
CA ASN A 5 -24.89 10.15 -23.07
C ASN A 5 -25.16 9.70 -21.63
N CYS A 6 -24.58 8.59 -21.25
CA CYS A 6 -24.49 8.20 -19.86
C CYS A 6 -23.34 8.99 -19.21
N ILE A 7 -23.66 10.15 -18.68
CA ILE A 7 -22.79 10.87 -17.74
C ILE A 7 -22.78 10.02 -16.46
N VAL A 8 -21.70 9.28 -16.27
CA VAL A 8 -21.41 8.67 -14.98
C VAL A 8 -21.02 9.81 -14.04
N GLU A 9 -21.99 10.35 -13.33
CA GLU A 9 -21.76 11.15 -12.15
C GLU A 9 -20.95 10.29 -11.17
N LEU A 10 -19.66 10.60 -11.05
CA LEU A 10 -18.84 10.19 -9.91
C LEU A 10 -19.44 10.88 -8.68
N CYS A 11 -20.39 10.23 -8.02
CA CYS A 11 -20.77 10.58 -6.67
C CYS A 11 -19.52 10.39 -5.78
N PHE A 12 -18.72 11.44 -5.66
CA PHE A 12 -17.80 11.59 -4.56
C PHE A 12 -18.65 11.69 -3.30
N ASP A 13 -18.65 10.64 -2.53
CA ASP A 13 -19.28 10.60 -1.22
C ASP A 13 -18.53 11.56 -0.29
N TYR A 14 -19.01 12.80 -0.17
CA TYR A 14 -18.45 13.87 0.66
C TYR A 14 -18.35 13.50 2.15
N SER A 15 -18.87 12.34 2.54
CA SER A 15 -18.85 11.84 3.92
C SER A 15 -17.48 11.28 4.37
N THR A 16 -16.46 11.28 3.51
CA THR A 16 -15.16 10.62 3.78
C THR A 16 -14.02 11.58 4.09
N MET A 17 -14.21 12.90 4.00
CA MET A 17 -13.13 13.87 4.28
C MET A 17 -12.82 13.96 5.78
N ALA A 18 -11.53 13.95 6.11
CA ALA A 18 -11.07 14.20 7.46
C ALA A 18 -11.47 15.59 7.93
N THR A 19 -11.95 15.71 9.15
CA THR A 19 -12.33 16.99 9.75
C THR A 19 -11.72 17.17 11.14
N ILE A 20 -11.42 18.43 11.49
CA ILE A 20 -10.93 18.81 12.80
C ILE A 20 -11.84 19.90 13.39
N ARG A 21 -12.26 19.74 14.65
CA ARG A 21 -13.13 20.69 15.32
C ARG A 21 -12.92 20.68 16.85
N LEU A 22 -13.32 21.75 17.51
CA LEU A 22 -13.41 21.78 18.96
C LEU A 22 -14.73 21.14 19.44
N THR A 23 -14.70 20.44 20.57
CA THR A 23 -15.86 19.79 21.17
C THR A 23 -15.65 19.57 22.65
N ILE A 24 -16.73 19.30 23.38
CA ILE A 24 -16.71 18.80 24.74
C ILE A 24 -17.47 17.49 24.80
N LEU A 25 -17.07 16.61 25.70
CA LEU A 25 -17.75 15.36 25.99
C LEU A 25 -18.03 15.29 27.49
N SER A 26 -19.28 15.14 27.85
CA SER A 26 -19.71 15.00 29.25
C SER A 26 -19.15 13.76 29.95
N SER A 27 -18.77 12.76 29.17
CA SER A 27 -18.15 11.52 29.66
C SER A 27 -16.66 11.65 30.01
N ILE A 28 -16.02 12.74 29.61
CA ILE A 28 -14.58 12.98 29.88
C ILE A 28 -14.50 14.14 30.87
N LYS A 29 -14.17 13.82 32.12
CA LYS A 29 -13.97 14.78 33.17
C LYS A 29 -12.59 14.66 33.79
N GLU A 30 -12.02 15.75 34.28
CA GLU A 30 -10.82 15.74 35.10
C GLU A 30 -11.13 15.29 36.53
N HIS A 31 -10.10 15.03 37.34
CA HIS A 31 -10.26 14.58 38.73
C HIS A 31 -11.07 15.56 39.61
N ASP A 32 -11.09 16.85 39.25
CA ASP A 32 -11.81 17.93 39.93
C ASP A 32 -13.24 18.14 39.37
N GLY A 33 -13.68 17.27 38.44
CA GLY A 33 -15.01 17.30 37.85
C GLY A 33 -15.16 18.24 36.64
N ARG A 34 -14.15 19.06 36.33
CA ARG A 34 -14.18 19.99 35.20
C ARG A 34 -14.10 19.28 33.87
N LEU A 35 -14.63 19.91 32.83
CA LEU A 35 -14.73 19.38 31.47
C LEU A 35 -13.63 19.96 30.57
N PRO A 36 -12.71 19.16 30.05
CA PRO A 36 -11.71 19.63 29.12
C PRO A 36 -12.30 19.93 27.74
N ILE A 37 -11.89 21.04 27.12
CA ILE A 37 -12.16 21.27 25.71
C ILE A 37 -11.27 20.31 24.91
N LEU A 38 -11.87 19.61 23.95
CA LEU A 38 -11.22 18.59 23.15
C LEU A 38 -11.11 19.04 21.69
N VAL A 39 -9.99 18.73 21.06
CA VAL A 39 -9.88 18.75 19.60
C VAL A 39 -10.33 17.39 19.09
N CYS A 40 -11.45 17.36 18.40
CA CYS A 40 -12.02 16.18 17.77
C CYS A 40 -11.53 16.07 16.32
N ILE A 41 -10.93 14.96 15.99
CA ILE A 41 -10.54 14.57 14.63
C ILE A 41 -11.51 13.47 14.20
N SER A 42 -12.21 13.68 13.08
CA SER A 42 -13.14 12.70 12.52
C SER A 42 -12.67 12.26 11.16
N GLN A 43 -12.59 10.95 10.91
CA GLN A 43 -12.22 10.33 9.65
C GLN A 43 -12.96 9.01 9.48
N LYS A 44 -13.66 8.79 8.36
CA LYS A 44 -14.31 7.52 7.98
C LYS A 44 -15.13 6.87 9.13
N LYS A 45 -16.00 7.65 9.79
CA LYS A 45 -16.82 7.24 10.96
C LYS A 45 -16.04 6.98 12.26
N GLU A 46 -14.71 7.10 12.26
CA GLU A 46 -13.88 7.07 13.46
C GLU A 46 -13.70 8.47 14.04
N ARG A 47 -13.51 8.56 15.35
CA ARG A 47 -13.20 9.80 16.06
C ARG A 47 -12.05 9.61 17.02
N ALA A 48 -11.15 10.58 17.04
CA ALA A 48 -10.06 10.66 18.00
C ALA A 48 -10.08 12.03 18.68
N TYR A 49 -9.70 12.07 19.95
CA TYR A 49 -9.77 13.28 20.75
C TYR A 49 -8.41 13.63 21.33
N ILE A 50 -8.04 14.91 21.25
CA ILE A 50 -6.86 15.47 21.90
C ILE A 50 -7.36 16.39 23.01
N LYS A 51 -6.95 16.16 24.26
CA LYS A 51 -7.26 17.06 25.37
C LYS A 51 -6.46 18.34 25.21
N THR A 52 -7.10 19.48 25.41
CA THR A 52 -6.44 20.77 25.57
C THR A 52 -6.27 21.12 27.06
N GLU A 53 -5.54 22.15 27.35
CA GLU A 53 -5.35 22.69 28.70
C GLU A 53 -6.56 23.49 29.23
N PHE A 54 -7.55 23.74 28.37
CA PHE A 54 -8.72 24.57 28.72
C PHE A 54 -9.80 23.72 29.38
N LEU A 55 -10.20 24.12 30.59
CA LEU A 55 -11.18 23.43 31.40
C LEU A 55 -12.39 24.34 31.63
N LEU A 56 -13.56 23.75 31.59
CA LEU A 56 -14.85 24.41 31.84
C LEU A 56 -15.53 23.76 33.02
N ASP A 57 -16.31 24.54 33.77
CA ASP A 57 -17.04 24.07 34.92
C ASP A 57 -18.37 23.41 34.50
N ASP A 58 -19.00 23.93 33.45
CA ASP A 58 -20.24 23.38 32.90
C ASP A 58 -20.19 23.27 31.36
N ILE A 59 -20.94 22.30 30.84
CA ILE A 59 -21.08 22.09 29.38
C ILE A 59 -21.80 23.28 28.72
N ALA A 60 -22.65 23.99 29.44
CA ALA A 60 -23.36 25.18 28.97
C ALA A 60 -22.42 26.35 28.67
N GLU A 61 -21.20 26.35 29.21
CA GLU A 61 -20.17 27.36 28.94
C GLU A 61 -19.52 27.22 27.55
N PHE A 62 -19.93 26.22 26.75
CA PHE A 62 -19.36 25.99 25.40
C PHE A 62 -20.46 25.92 24.36
N ASP A 63 -20.47 26.87 23.46
CA ASP A 63 -21.39 26.93 22.34
C ASP A 63 -20.67 27.14 21.02
N ASN A 64 -21.03 26.36 19.99
CA ASN A 64 -20.55 26.45 18.62
C ASN A 64 -19.01 26.55 18.47
N GLY A 65 -18.25 25.81 19.30
CA GLY A 65 -16.79 25.81 19.25
C GLY A 65 -16.13 26.98 20.00
N LYS A 66 -16.88 27.73 20.77
CA LYS A 66 -16.41 28.88 21.57
C LYS A 66 -16.87 28.78 23.01
N VAL A 67 -16.07 29.31 23.89
CA VAL A 67 -16.46 29.52 25.31
C VAL A 67 -17.40 30.70 25.40
N ALA A 68 -18.52 30.50 26.06
CA ALA A 68 -19.57 31.51 26.29
C ALA A 68 -19.92 31.59 27.79
N TYR A 69 -20.69 32.59 28.19
CA TYR A 69 -21.26 32.76 29.54
C TYR A 69 -20.26 32.81 30.71
N ARG A 70 -18.97 33.13 30.42
CA ARG A 70 -17.95 33.35 31.44
C ARG A 70 -17.35 34.78 31.33
N LYS A 71 -16.92 35.29 32.47
CA LYS A 71 -16.31 36.64 32.54
C LYS A 71 -14.99 36.72 31.73
N ASP A 72 -14.23 35.63 31.68
CA ASP A 72 -12.96 35.47 30.98
C ASP A 72 -13.08 34.87 29.58
N ALA A 73 -14.30 34.65 29.06
CA ALA A 73 -14.57 34.00 27.80
C ALA A 73 -13.76 34.59 26.63
N ASN A 74 -13.63 35.91 26.52
CA ASN A 74 -12.90 36.57 25.45
C ASN A 74 -11.40 36.25 25.49
N VAL A 75 -10.80 36.20 26.67
CA VAL A 75 -9.36 35.89 26.82
C VAL A 75 -9.13 34.42 26.53
N MET A 76 -10.01 33.57 27.05
CA MET A 76 -9.94 32.13 26.85
C MET A 76 -10.13 31.76 25.38
N ASN A 77 -11.07 32.35 24.69
CA ASN A 77 -11.31 32.13 23.26
C ASN A 77 -10.09 32.54 22.40
N LYS A 78 -9.43 33.66 22.67
CA LYS A 78 -8.21 34.06 21.97
C LYS A 78 -7.07 33.04 22.13
N ARG A 79 -6.87 32.54 23.35
CA ARG A 79 -5.86 31.50 23.64
C ARG A 79 -6.25 30.16 22.98
N LEU A 80 -7.51 29.77 23.08
CA LEU A 80 -8.04 28.54 22.48
C LEU A 80 -7.91 28.57 20.96
N GLU A 81 -8.22 29.72 20.32
CA GLU A 81 -8.08 29.91 18.89
C GLU A 81 -6.62 29.79 18.44
N PHE A 82 -5.68 30.36 19.21
CA PHE A 82 -4.25 30.23 18.95
C PHE A 82 -3.80 28.76 19.02
N VAL A 83 -4.16 28.03 20.08
CA VAL A 83 -3.82 26.61 20.23
C VAL A 83 -4.48 25.77 19.14
N PHE A 84 -5.75 26.03 18.85
CA PHE A 84 -6.48 25.31 17.81
C PHE A 84 -5.91 25.57 16.41
N SER A 85 -5.47 26.79 16.13
CA SER A 85 -4.82 27.13 14.85
C SER A 85 -3.54 26.30 14.61
N GLN A 86 -2.73 26.08 15.66
CA GLN A 86 -1.54 25.22 15.57
C GLN A 86 -1.91 23.76 15.24
N TYR A 87 -2.97 23.22 15.84
CA TYR A 87 -3.46 21.88 15.52
C TYR A 87 -4.01 21.82 14.10
N LYS A 88 -4.71 22.86 13.65
CA LYS A 88 -5.27 22.97 12.31
C LYS A 88 -4.18 23.08 11.24
N GLU A 89 -3.11 23.81 11.51
CA GLU A 89 -1.95 23.93 10.63
C GLU A 89 -1.28 22.56 10.46
N LYS A 90 -1.00 21.84 11.55
CA LYS A 90 -0.46 20.49 11.49
C LYS A 90 -1.40 19.51 10.79
N PHE A 91 -2.71 19.61 11.02
CA PHE A 91 -3.70 18.79 10.34
C PHE A 91 -3.69 19.02 8.82
N ASN A 92 -3.64 20.29 8.39
CA ASN A 92 -3.61 20.66 6.98
C ASN A 92 -2.28 20.31 6.29
N SER A 93 -1.19 20.16 7.06
CA SER A 93 0.12 19.76 6.52
C SER A 93 0.27 18.25 6.33
N ILE A 94 -0.73 17.45 6.72
CA ILE A 94 -0.71 15.99 6.52
C ILE A 94 -1.06 15.69 5.06
N GLU A 95 -0.09 15.24 4.30
CA GLU A 95 -0.31 14.77 2.93
C GLU A 95 -1.07 13.43 2.95
N CYS A 96 -1.91 13.20 1.93
CA CYS A 96 -2.68 11.96 1.78
C CYS A 96 -3.50 11.59 3.02
N ILE A 97 -4.10 12.58 3.69
CA ILE A 97 -4.85 12.43 4.95
C ILE A 97 -5.95 11.34 4.87
N ASP A 98 -6.47 11.07 3.68
CA ASP A 98 -7.52 10.08 3.45
C ASP A 98 -7.08 8.63 3.71
N TYR A 99 -5.79 8.36 3.74
CA TYR A 99 -5.25 7.04 4.05
C TYR A 99 -5.07 6.78 5.55
N PHE A 100 -5.10 7.83 6.38
CA PHE A 100 -4.92 7.71 7.82
C PHE A 100 -6.25 7.47 8.55
N SER A 101 -6.22 6.72 9.65
CA SER A 101 -7.33 6.68 10.60
C SER A 101 -7.31 7.91 11.51
N ALA A 102 -8.43 8.22 12.17
CA ALA A 102 -8.50 9.34 13.12
C ALA A 102 -7.44 9.25 14.23
N ILE A 103 -7.12 8.02 14.68
CA ILE A 103 -6.10 7.76 15.71
C ILE A 103 -4.70 8.04 15.16
N GLN A 104 -4.41 7.66 13.92
CA GLN A 104 -3.11 7.92 13.27
C GLN A 104 -2.91 9.43 13.05
N ILE A 105 -3.93 10.14 12.56
CA ILE A 105 -3.91 11.60 12.43
C ILE A 105 -3.62 12.27 13.77
N LYS A 106 -4.30 11.84 14.85
CA LYS A 106 -4.02 12.31 16.21
C LYS A 106 -2.56 12.11 16.61
N ARG A 107 -1.97 10.93 16.37
CA ARG A 107 -0.56 10.63 16.70
C ARG A 107 0.38 11.57 15.94
N ILE A 108 0.15 11.81 14.66
CA ILE A 108 0.96 12.72 13.83
C ILE A 108 0.89 14.15 14.38
N ILE A 109 -0.29 14.63 14.72
CA ILE A 109 -0.49 16.00 15.22
C ILE A 109 0.19 16.22 16.60
N ILE A 110 0.16 15.21 17.49
CA ILE A 110 0.75 15.29 18.83
C ILE A 110 2.27 15.09 18.78
N SER A 111 2.79 14.31 17.80
CA SER A 111 4.22 14.08 17.69
C SER A 111 4.97 15.38 17.50
N LYS A 112 6.09 15.54 18.22
CA LYS A 112 7.02 16.68 18.04
C LYS A 112 7.89 16.52 16.78
N GLU A 113 7.94 15.31 16.25
CA GLU A 113 8.65 14.99 15.01
C GLU A 113 7.80 15.46 13.84
N ARG A 114 8.36 16.28 12.96
CA ARG A 114 7.77 16.47 11.62
C ARG A 114 7.71 15.10 11.00
N PRO A 115 6.57 14.69 10.41
CA PRO A 115 6.55 13.44 9.63
C PRO A 115 7.69 13.59 8.62
N SER A 116 8.74 12.78 8.78
CA SER A 116 9.79 12.71 7.78
C SER A 116 9.10 12.30 6.49
N HIS A 117 9.15 13.15 5.48
CA HIS A 117 8.63 12.89 4.14
C HIS A 117 9.48 11.82 3.45
N ILE A 118 9.60 10.65 4.07
CA ILE A 118 10.24 9.53 3.41
C ILE A 118 9.19 8.95 2.47
N SER A 119 9.35 9.23 1.21
CA SER A 119 8.55 8.70 0.14
C SER A 119 8.69 7.17 0.09
N PHE A 120 7.57 6.48 0.06
CA PHE A 120 7.57 5.02 -0.13
C PHE A 120 8.11 4.63 -1.50
N LEU A 121 7.86 5.44 -2.52
CA LEU A 121 8.39 5.20 -3.85
C LEU A 121 9.90 5.38 -3.93
N GLU A 122 10.48 6.37 -3.25
CA GLU A 122 11.92 6.55 -3.16
C GLU A 122 12.59 5.37 -2.46
N PHE A 123 12.06 4.94 -1.33
CA PHE A 123 12.51 3.73 -0.63
C PHE A 123 12.46 2.50 -1.55
N TRP A 124 11.36 2.29 -2.25
CA TRP A 124 11.23 1.12 -3.13
C TRP A 124 12.17 1.17 -4.32
N LYS A 125 12.35 2.34 -4.95
CA LYS A 125 13.32 2.54 -6.04
C LYS A 125 14.76 2.29 -5.58
N GLN A 126 15.13 2.78 -4.39
CA GLN A 126 16.44 2.50 -3.82
C GLN A 126 16.64 0.99 -3.63
N ARG A 127 15.66 0.30 -3.06
CA ARG A 127 15.73 -1.16 -2.87
C ARG A 127 15.81 -1.94 -4.18
N ILE A 128 15.18 -1.45 -5.26
CA ILE A 128 15.32 -2.04 -6.60
C ILE A 128 16.77 -1.94 -7.10
N ASN A 129 17.44 -0.82 -6.87
CA ASN A 129 18.83 -0.66 -7.25
C ASN A 129 19.75 -1.62 -6.47
N GLU A 130 19.54 -1.76 -5.17
CA GLU A 130 20.26 -2.73 -4.34
C GLU A 130 20.07 -4.18 -4.85
N ILE A 131 18.84 -4.57 -5.19
CA ILE A 131 18.50 -5.89 -5.77
C ILE A 131 19.24 -6.09 -7.11
N ARG A 132 19.42 -5.03 -7.88
CA ARG A 132 20.17 -5.08 -9.16
C ARG A 132 21.65 -5.28 -8.90
N GLU A 133 22.22 -4.59 -7.91
CA GLU A 133 23.61 -4.75 -7.49
C GLU A 133 23.88 -6.16 -6.92
N GLU A 134 22.87 -6.80 -6.29
CA GLU A 134 22.91 -8.20 -5.90
C GLU A 134 22.92 -9.18 -7.10
N GLY A 135 22.92 -8.70 -8.37
CA GLY A 135 22.88 -9.52 -9.57
C GLY A 135 21.49 -10.09 -9.92
N ARG A 136 20.43 -9.69 -9.24
CA ARG A 136 19.06 -10.20 -9.40
C ARG A 136 18.24 -9.36 -10.39
N GLU A 137 18.78 -9.12 -11.58
CA GLU A 137 18.21 -8.20 -12.58
C GLU A 137 16.76 -8.50 -12.97
N SER A 138 16.40 -9.77 -13.16
CA SER A 138 15.02 -10.16 -13.49
C SER A 138 14.03 -9.79 -12.38
N TYR A 139 14.43 -9.97 -11.11
CA TYR A 139 13.60 -9.62 -9.98
C TYR A 139 13.50 -8.10 -9.79
N ALA A 140 14.57 -7.36 -10.04
CA ALA A 140 14.56 -5.90 -10.06
C ALA A 140 13.57 -5.37 -11.11
N LYS A 141 13.60 -5.86 -12.34
CA LYS A 141 12.63 -5.50 -13.40
C LYS A 141 11.18 -5.77 -13.02
N MET A 142 10.90 -6.91 -12.40
CA MET A 142 9.54 -7.24 -11.94
C MET A 142 9.06 -6.27 -10.83
N ASN A 143 9.98 -5.82 -9.95
CA ASN A 143 9.66 -4.81 -8.93
C ASN A 143 9.42 -3.43 -9.58
N GLU A 144 10.20 -3.03 -10.59
CA GLU A 144 9.97 -1.77 -11.35
C GLU A 144 8.57 -1.73 -11.97
N GLU A 145 8.16 -2.83 -12.60
CA GLU A 145 6.80 -2.96 -13.13
C GLU A 145 5.75 -2.82 -12.03
N THR A 146 6.01 -3.37 -10.84
CA THR A 146 5.09 -3.25 -9.71
C THR A 146 5.03 -1.82 -9.20
N VAL A 147 6.17 -1.13 -9.09
CA VAL A 147 6.23 0.30 -8.72
C VAL A 147 5.44 1.15 -9.70
N ARG A 148 5.60 0.91 -11.02
CA ARG A 148 4.85 1.64 -12.04
C ARG A 148 3.34 1.47 -11.87
N VAL A 149 2.88 0.24 -11.64
CA VAL A 149 1.46 -0.05 -11.43
C VAL A 149 0.96 0.56 -10.12
N PHE A 150 1.76 0.50 -9.04
CA PHE A 150 1.44 1.11 -7.76
C PHE A 150 1.32 2.64 -7.88
N THR A 151 2.28 3.27 -8.54
CA THR A 151 2.27 4.74 -8.78
C THR A 151 1.02 5.18 -9.56
N ASN A 152 0.59 4.39 -10.54
CA ASN A 152 -0.63 4.69 -11.30
C ASN A 152 -1.91 4.55 -10.47
N ALA A 153 -1.90 3.75 -9.42
CA ALA A 153 -3.06 3.52 -8.55
C ALA A 153 -3.13 4.50 -7.39
N GLU A 154 -2.01 4.73 -6.72
CA GLU A 154 -1.92 5.39 -5.41
C GLU A 154 -1.09 6.68 -5.44
N GLY A 155 -0.29 6.91 -6.50
CA GLY A 155 0.70 7.97 -6.52
C GLY A 155 1.89 7.70 -5.60
N ASP A 156 2.53 8.77 -5.14
CA ASP A 156 3.55 8.69 -4.10
C ASP A 156 2.89 8.80 -2.73
N VAL A 157 3.15 7.81 -1.89
CA VAL A 157 2.54 7.68 -0.57
C VAL A 157 3.63 7.82 0.50
N PRO A 158 3.45 8.69 1.50
CA PRO A 158 4.38 8.76 2.62
C PRO A 158 4.33 7.45 3.44
N ILE A 159 5.50 6.96 3.88
CA ILE A 159 5.60 5.69 4.61
C ILE A 159 4.62 5.58 5.79
N PRO A 160 4.41 6.62 6.63
CA PRO A 160 3.45 6.54 7.73
C PRO A 160 1.98 6.35 7.30
N ALA A 161 1.64 6.61 6.03
CA ALA A 161 0.29 6.40 5.49
C ALA A 161 0.03 4.95 5.05
N ILE A 162 1.04 4.08 5.05
CA ILE A 162 0.90 2.67 4.68
C ILE A 162 0.08 1.94 5.74
N ASN A 163 -1.12 1.51 5.36
CA ASN A 163 -2.06 0.81 6.24
C ASN A 163 -2.91 -0.21 5.45
N THR A 164 -3.84 -0.86 6.13
CA THR A 164 -4.73 -1.87 5.53
C THR A 164 -5.61 -1.31 4.41
N LEU A 165 -6.03 -0.05 4.51
CA LEU A 165 -6.89 0.59 3.51
C LEU A 165 -6.14 0.82 2.19
N LEU A 166 -4.88 1.25 2.26
CA LEU A 166 -4.02 1.42 1.08
C LEU A 166 -3.88 0.09 0.31
N VAL A 167 -3.58 -1.00 1.03
CA VAL A 167 -3.41 -2.32 0.41
C VAL A 167 -4.70 -2.80 -0.25
N GLU A 168 -5.84 -2.65 0.43
CA GLU A 168 -7.15 -3.02 -0.12
C GLU A 168 -7.56 -2.14 -1.30
N HIS A 169 -7.27 -0.84 -1.27
CA HIS A 169 -7.53 0.07 -2.38
C HIS A 169 -6.71 -0.33 -3.61
N PHE A 170 -5.41 -0.56 -3.45
CA PHE A 170 -4.54 -1.01 -4.53
C PHE A 170 -5.02 -2.33 -5.15
N LYS A 171 -5.39 -3.32 -4.32
CA LYS A 171 -5.97 -4.58 -4.80
C LYS A 171 -7.25 -4.36 -5.60
N LYS A 172 -8.21 -3.58 -5.07
CA LYS A 172 -9.48 -3.28 -5.74
C LYS A 172 -9.26 -2.53 -7.06
N TRP A 173 -8.31 -1.60 -7.08
CA TRP A 173 -7.95 -0.88 -8.31
C TRP A 173 -7.44 -1.84 -9.39
N MET A 174 -6.55 -2.79 -9.06
CA MET A 174 -6.08 -3.78 -10.02
C MET A 174 -7.21 -4.68 -10.54
N ILE A 175 -8.12 -5.13 -9.67
CA ILE A 175 -9.31 -5.90 -10.06
C ILE A 175 -10.17 -5.10 -11.04
N LYS A 176 -10.45 -3.83 -10.72
CA LYS A 176 -11.24 -2.92 -11.58
C LYS A 176 -10.58 -2.71 -12.95
N LYS A 177 -9.27 -2.74 -13.02
CA LYS A 177 -8.49 -2.64 -14.26
C LYS A 177 -8.38 -3.96 -15.03
N GLY A 178 -8.96 -5.06 -14.54
CA GLY A 178 -8.98 -6.36 -15.21
C GLY A 178 -7.67 -7.15 -15.12
N TYR A 179 -6.83 -6.91 -14.11
CA TYR A 179 -5.63 -7.71 -13.90
C TYR A 179 -5.99 -9.15 -13.51
N ALA A 180 -5.29 -10.14 -14.09
CA ALA A 180 -5.45 -11.54 -13.71
C ALA A 180 -4.95 -11.82 -12.27
N ASN A 181 -5.56 -12.80 -11.59
CA ASN A 181 -5.25 -13.17 -10.20
C ASN A 181 -3.76 -13.37 -9.95
N GLY A 182 -3.05 -14.09 -10.81
CA GLY A 182 -1.60 -14.30 -10.67
C GLY A 182 -0.79 -13.01 -10.72
N ASN A 183 -1.22 -12.05 -11.54
CA ASN A 183 -0.58 -10.75 -11.68
C ASN A 183 -0.82 -9.88 -10.45
N ILE A 184 -2.06 -9.87 -9.93
CA ILE A 184 -2.42 -9.21 -8.67
C ILE A 184 -1.61 -9.82 -7.52
N GLY A 185 -1.56 -11.15 -7.44
CA GLY A 185 -0.83 -11.87 -6.41
C GLY A 185 0.66 -11.53 -6.40
N LEU A 186 1.31 -11.51 -7.57
CA LEU A 186 2.71 -11.12 -7.71
C LEU A 186 2.98 -9.71 -7.18
N ARG A 187 2.16 -8.72 -7.60
CA ARG A 187 2.35 -7.32 -7.20
C ARG A 187 2.10 -7.11 -5.71
N LEU A 188 1.08 -7.77 -5.15
CA LEU A 188 0.83 -7.72 -3.71
C LEU A 188 1.94 -8.40 -2.91
N THR A 189 2.56 -9.44 -3.44
CA THR A 189 3.73 -10.10 -2.81
C THR A 189 4.94 -9.17 -2.78
N HIS A 190 5.22 -8.45 -3.86
CA HIS A 190 6.28 -7.43 -3.89
C HIS A 190 6.01 -6.30 -2.91
N LEU A 191 4.79 -5.77 -2.88
CA LEU A 191 4.38 -4.73 -1.93
C LEU A 191 4.54 -5.20 -0.48
N LYS A 192 4.09 -6.43 -0.18
CA LYS A 192 4.22 -7.03 1.16
C LYS A 192 5.67 -7.16 1.59
N ALA A 193 6.56 -7.57 0.67
CA ALA A 193 7.99 -7.68 0.96
C ALA A 193 8.59 -6.32 1.35
N ARG A 194 8.25 -5.23 0.65
CA ARG A 194 8.73 -3.87 0.97
C ARG A 194 8.18 -3.37 2.30
N ILE A 195 6.89 -3.60 2.55
CA ILE A 195 6.28 -3.24 3.84
C ILE A 195 6.93 -4.00 4.99
N ASN A 196 7.21 -5.30 4.83
CA ASN A 196 7.90 -6.10 5.84
C ASN A 196 9.31 -5.56 6.14
N GLU A 197 10.05 -5.10 5.13
CA GLU A 197 11.36 -4.46 5.32
C GLU A 197 11.23 -3.18 6.14
N LEU A 198 10.27 -2.32 5.82
CA LEU A 198 10.02 -1.08 6.56
C LEU A 198 9.63 -1.34 8.03
N ILE A 199 8.84 -2.38 8.30
CA ILE A 199 8.48 -2.79 9.66
C ILE A 199 9.72 -3.34 10.39
N LYS A 200 10.49 -4.22 9.73
CA LYS A 200 11.69 -4.84 10.31
C LYS A 200 12.77 -3.80 10.65
N THR A 201 12.92 -2.76 9.84
CA THR A 201 13.87 -1.67 10.08
C THR A 201 13.34 -0.62 11.06
N GLY A 202 12.08 -0.72 11.50
CA GLY A 202 11.46 0.22 12.43
C GLY A 202 11.08 1.57 11.81
N VAL A 203 11.23 1.72 10.48
CA VAL A 203 10.83 2.94 9.74
C VAL A 203 9.31 3.07 9.70
N LEU A 204 8.60 1.95 9.43
CA LEU A 204 7.14 1.89 9.55
C LEU A 204 6.76 1.31 10.91
N LYS A 205 6.21 2.16 11.78
CA LYS A 205 5.65 1.76 13.08
C LYS A 205 4.14 1.58 12.94
N THR A 206 3.66 0.34 13.06
CA THR A 206 2.23 0.02 12.95
C THR A 206 1.82 -1.00 14.02
N ASP A 207 0.63 -0.81 14.59
CA ASP A 207 0.08 -1.76 15.58
C ASP A 207 -0.52 -2.99 14.89
N VAL A 208 -0.95 -2.82 13.62
CA VAL A 208 -1.60 -3.86 12.82
C VAL A 208 -0.91 -3.94 11.47
N HIS A 209 -0.50 -5.14 11.10
CA HIS A 209 0.19 -5.36 9.82
C HIS A 209 -0.75 -4.98 8.64
N PRO A 210 -0.29 -4.16 7.65
CA PRO A 210 -1.14 -3.70 6.54
C PRO A 210 -1.81 -4.80 5.71
N PHE A 211 -1.26 -6.01 5.72
CA PHE A 211 -1.82 -7.18 5.01
C PHE A 211 -2.69 -8.10 5.87
N VAL A 212 -3.00 -7.76 7.12
CA VAL A 212 -3.71 -8.66 8.05
C VAL A 212 -5.06 -9.14 7.49
N TYR A 213 -5.78 -8.28 6.79
CA TYR A 213 -7.09 -8.60 6.22
C TYR A 213 -7.05 -8.88 4.70
N THR A 214 -5.90 -8.73 4.05
CA THR A 214 -5.78 -8.87 2.60
C THR A 214 -5.32 -10.27 2.22
N LYS A 215 -6.22 -11.06 1.65
CA LYS A 215 -5.86 -12.33 1.02
C LYS A 215 -5.22 -12.05 -0.34
N ILE A 216 -3.98 -12.51 -0.51
CA ILE A 216 -3.26 -12.45 -1.79
C ILE A 216 -3.81 -13.54 -2.71
N PRO A 217 -4.34 -13.21 -3.90
CA PRO A 217 -4.85 -14.20 -4.82
C PRO A 217 -3.70 -15.00 -5.45
N THR A 218 -3.95 -16.26 -5.73
CA THR A 218 -3.06 -17.15 -6.48
C THR A 218 -3.50 -17.20 -7.94
N ALA A 219 -2.56 -17.52 -8.84
CA ALA A 219 -2.92 -17.84 -10.20
C ALA A 219 -3.73 -19.14 -10.25
N ASP A 220 -4.68 -19.21 -11.18
CA ASP A 220 -5.34 -20.46 -11.48
C ASP A 220 -4.30 -21.43 -12.06
N PRO A 221 -4.21 -22.66 -11.57
CA PRO A 221 -3.29 -23.65 -12.11
C PRO A 221 -3.63 -23.88 -13.59
N LYS A 222 -2.64 -23.79 -14.45
CA LYS A 222 -2.77 -24.25 -15.83
C LYS A 222 -2.15 -25.63 -15.92
N GLU A 223 -2.96 -26.59 -16.21
CA GLU A 223 -2.48 -27.89 -16.61
C GLU A 223 -1.91 -27.76 -18.01
N CYS A 224 -0.63 -28.05 -18.13
CA CYS A 224 0.14 -27.97 -19.38
C CYS A 224 0.87 -29.30 -19.60
N ASP A 225 0.19 -30.39 -19.34
CA ASP A 225 0.64 -31.72 -19.65
C ASP A 225 0.41 -32.04 -21.14
N LEU A 226 1.32 -32.81 -21.69
CA LEU A 226 1.24 -33.31 -23.06
C LEU A 226 0.95 -34.82 -23.02
N SER A 227 0.05 -35.25 -23.84
CA SER A 227 -0.09 -36.71 -24.11
C SER A 227 1.12 -37.23 -24.85
N ILE A 228 1.33 -38.53 -24.82
CA ILE A 228 2.42 -39.20 -25.56
C ILE A 228 2.30 -38.90 -27.06
N GLU A 229 1.08 -38.92 -27.59
CA GLU A 229 0.80 -38.65 -29.00
C GLU A 229 1.15 -37.21 -29.38
N GLU A 230 0.84 -36.24 -28.52
CA GLU A 230 1.20 -34.81 -28.72
C GLU A 230 2.71 -34.62 -28.69
N PHE A 231 3.39 -35.25 -27.73
CA PHE A 231 4.83 -35.23 -27.66
C PHE A 231 5.48 -35.79 -28.93
N GLN A 232 4.99 -36.96 -29.43
CA GLN A 232 5.46 -37.56 -30.68
C GLN A 232 5.19 -36.67 -31.89
N LYS A 233 4.07 -35.92 -31.92
CA LYS A 233 3.83 -34.95 -33.00
C LYS A 233 4.88 -33.82 -32.97
N ILE A 234 5.21 -33.30 -31.79
CA ILE A 234 6.25 -32.27 -31.65
C ILE A 234 7.60 -32.82 -32.12
N GLN A 235 7.95 -34.06 -31.72
CA GLN A 235 9.20 -34.70 -32.09
C GLN A 235 9.36 -34.85 -33.60
N ARG A 236 8.27 -35.22 -34.31
CA ARG A 236 8.24 -35.46 -35.75
C ARG A 236 7.91 -34.23 -36.59
N ALA A 237 7.57 -33.10 -35.92
CA ALA A 237 7.13 -31.90 -36.63
C ALA A 237 8.27 -31.33 -37.50
N GLU A 238 8.01 -31.23 -38.77
CA GLU A 238 8.85 -30.42 -39.70
C GLU A 238 8.33 -28.98 -39.61
N VAL A 239 9.16 -28.07 -39.05
CA VAL A 239 8.79 -26.68 -38.85
C VAL A 239 9.70 -25.80 -39.70
N GLU A 240 9.08 -24.84 -40.38
CA GLU A 240 9.83 -23.87 -41.18
C GLU A 240 10.37 -22.73 -40.30
N GLY A 241 11.64 -22.39 -40.53
CA GLY A 241 12.32 -21.27 -39.89
C GLY A 241 13.21 -21.66 -38.72
N LYS A 242 14.38 -21.06 -38.67
CA LYS A 242 15.46 -21.35 -37.69
C LYS A 242 14.97 -21.20 -36.22
N ARG A 243 14.12 -20.24 -35.96
CA ARG A 243 13.64 -19.94 -34.60
C ARG A 243 12.70 -21.03 -34.06
N LEU A 244 11.80 -21.55 -34.91
CA LEU A 244 10.86 -22.61 -34.51
C LEU A 244 11.57 -23.94 -34.33
N ASN A 245 12.52 -24.27 -35.25
CA ASN A 245 13.36 -25.45 -35.11
C ASN A 245 14.17 -25.41 -33.82
N LEU A 246 14.84 -24.30 -33.54
CA LEU A 246 15.57 -24.14 -32.29
C LEU A 246 14.65 -24.32 -31.06
N GLY A 247 13.43 -23.72 -31.05
CA GLY A 247 12.48 -23.86 -29.96
C GLY A 247 12.06 -25.33 -29.73
N ARG A 248 11.76 -26.09 -30.83
CA ARG A 248 11.46 -27.52 -30.76
C ARG A 248 12.65 -28.30 -30.20
N ASP A 249 13.83 -28.08 -30.73
CA ASP A 249 15.04 -28.82 -30.34
C ASP A 249 15.43 -28.57 -28.88
N MET A 250 15.31 -27.33 -28.42
CA MET A 250 15.52 -26.99 -27.01
C MET A 250 14.47 -27.63 -26.09
N PHE A 251 13.22 -27.68 -26.51
CA PHE A 251 12.16 -28.37 -25.77
C PHE A 251 12.45 -29.89 -25.65
N LEU A 252 12.78 -30.55 -26.77
CA LEU A 252 13.12 -31.96 -26.77
C LEU A 252 14.36 -32.26 -25.95
N LEU A 253 15.40 -31.43 -26.06
CA LEU A 253 16.63 -31.57 -25.28
C LEU A 253 16.36 -31.40 -23.79
N SER A 254 15.59 -30.40 -23.39
CA SER A 254 15.16 -30.24 -21.99
C SER A 254 14.41 -31.47 -21.47
N PHE A 255 13.51 -32.03 -22.28
CA PHE A 255 12.75 -33.24 -21.92
C PHE A 255 13.66 -34.45 -21.73
N TYR A 256 14.54 -34.72 -22.66
CA TYR A 256 15.48 -35.86 -22.58
C TYR A 256 16.52 -35.72 -21.44
N LEU A 257 16.83 -34.49 -21.04
CA LEU A 257 17.66 -34.19 -19.88
C LEU A 257 16.81 -34.05 -18.58
N CYS A 258 15.69 -34.79 -18.47
CA CYS A 258 14.85 -34.86 -17.27
C CYS A 258 14.31 -33.51 -16.79
N GLY A 259 13.97 -32.61 -17.72
CA GLY A 259 13.36 -31.33 -17.42
C GLY A 259 14.36 -30.26 -16.94
N ILE A 260 15.57 -30.28 -17.43
CA ILE A 260 16.56 -29.23 -17.14
C ILE A 260 16.00 -27.86 -17.51
N ASN A 261 16.20 -26.88 -16.66
CA ASN A 261 15.77 -25.51 -16.93
C ASN A 261 16.60 -24.94 -18.10
N LEU A 262 15.96 -24.16 -18.97
CA LEU A 262 16.62 -23.55 -20.13
C LEU A 262 17.89 -22.76 -19.78
N LYS A 263 17.89 -22.04 -18.65
CA LYS A 263 19.05 -21.28 -18.19
C LYS A 263 20.22 -22.21 -17.81
N ASP A 264 19.90 -23.30 -17.13
CA ASP A 264 20.88 -24.31 -16.73
C ASP A 264 21.38 -25.06 -17.97
N LEU A 265 20.50 -25.40 -18.91
CA LEU A 265 20.82 -26.04 -20.18
C LEU A 265 21.81 -25.22 -21.03
N LEU A 266 21.64 -23.89 -21.06
CA LEU A 266 22.54 -22.98 -21.79
C LEU A 266 23.92 -22.81 -21.14
N SER A 267 24.07 -23.24 -19.88
CA SER A 267 25.34 -23.15 -19.12
C SER A 267 26.06 -24.49 -18.97
N VAL A 268 25.42 -25.59 -19.36
CA VAL A 268 25.99 -26.93 -19.27
C VAL A 268 27.00 -27.17 -20.43
N ASP A 269 28.12 -27.79 -20.10
CA ASP A 269 29.06 -28.30 -21.10
C ASP A 269 28.53 -29.62 -21.68
N LEU A 270 28.10 -29.59 -22.92
CA LEU A 270 27.55 -30.74 -23.63
C LEU A 270 28.64 -31.59 -24.34
N SER A 271 29.91 -31.24 -24.18
CA SER A 271 31.04 -31.97 -24.79
C SER A 271 31.52 -33.16 -23.97
N VAL A 272 30.95 -33.37 -22.77
CA VAL A 272 31.34 -34.42 -21.83
C VAL A 272 30.36 -35.59 -21.84
N ASP A 273 30.83 -36.82 -21.60
CA ASP A 273 29.98 -38.04 -21.55
C ASP A 273 29.01 -38.07 -20.36
N ILE A 274 29.38 -37.42 -19.27
CA ILE A 274 28.55 -37.33 -18.08
C ILE A 274 28.25 -35.85 -17.79
N LEU A 275 26.97 -35.47 -17.92
CA LEU A 275 26.53 -34.12 -17.65
C LEU A 275 26.40 -33.91 -16.12
N SER A 276 27.17 -32.97 -15.62
CA SER A 276 27.04 -32.48 -14.24
C SER A 276 26.75 -30.99 -14.26
N PHE A 277 25.71 -30.56 -13.53
CA PHE A 277 25.37 -29.14 -13.39
C PHE A 277 24.80 -28.84 -12.02
N GLU A 278 25.07 -27.65 -11.53
CA GLU A 278 24.39 -27.07 -10.36
C GLU A 278 23.24 -26.19 -10.82
N ARG A 279 22.08 -26.30 -10.14
CA ARG A 279 20.96 -25.44 -10.45
C ARG A 279 21.29 -23.98 -10.14
N ILE A 280 21.23 -23.11 -11.15
CA ILE A 280 21.44 -21.67 -10.99
C ILE A 280 20.27 -21.02 -10.26
N LYS A 281 19.10 -21.64 -10.34
CA LYS A 281 17.89 -21.17 -9.68
C LYS A 281 17.34 -22.25 -8.76
N THR A 282 17.57 -22.10 -7.49
CA THR A 282 16.91 -22.85 -6.43
C THR A 282 15.68 -22.12 -5.89
#